data_8d966ea39f90debaf4bb6e73fbdc7d67
#
_entry.id   8d966ea39f90debaf4bb6e73fbdc7d67
#
_cell.length_a   1.000
_cell.length_b   1.000
_cell.length_c   1.000
_cell.angle_alpha   90.00
_cell.angle_beta   90.00
_cell.angle_gamma   90.00
#
_symmetry.space_group_name_H-M   'P 1'
#
loop_
_entity.id
_entity.type
_entity.pdbx_description
1 polymer ?
#
loop_
_entity_poly.entity_id
_entity_poly.type
_entity_poly.pdbx_seq_one_letter_code
_entity_poly.pdbx_strand_id
1 'polypeptide(L)'
;CFAGMYIVCESWLNDKSTNETRGQMLSLYMIISMGGLGIGQMMISTGAENSMALFILASVLVSIAVVPVLLSATGAPNFEEPERMSVRRLLQVSPLAVIGLGLNGVAVSMLFGMGAVYGLSIGLDSSEVGYFMTAPVFGALILQYPVGRLSDRFDRRMVIMGVAVVGGIAAGLATLFGKGEFALLLVCMLIYGGSLFPLYSLCIAHANDFLTPRQMVAAASGLVMVNGGGAVLGSPLAALSIEFLGIGSFFVMITGLQALIAAFALYRMSQRAAVPNEAQGPFVAIPESSSAIAATLNPEAEWIPSGEEIAAEDDPFHDNPYVN
;
A
#
# COMPACT_ATOMS: atom_id res chain seq x y z
N CYS A 1 -16.01 9.71 -1.29
CA CYS A 1 -15.75 10.80 -0.33
C CYS A 1 -14.34 10.69 0.30
N PHE A 2 -13.91 9.54 0.86
CA PHE A 2 -12.58 9.43 1.48
C PHE A 2 -11.43 9.71 0.51
N ALA A 3 -11.46 9.19 -0.72
CA ALA A 3 -10.43 9.47 -1.73
C ALA A 3 -10.26 10.98 -1.99
N GLY A 4 -11.37 11.73 -2.02
CA GLY A 4 -11.31 13.18 -2.16
C GLY A 4 -10.64 13.88 -0.96
N MET A 5 -10.85 13.37 0.26
CA MET A 5 -10.19 13.89 1.46
C MET A 5 -8.67 13.67 1.40
N TYR A 6 -8.23 12.48 0.98
CA TYR A 6 -6.79 12.19 0.79
C TYR A 6 -6.17 13.15 -0.22
N ILE A 7 -6.81 13.32 -1.40
CA ILE A 7 -6.34 14.25 -2.43
C ILE A 7 -6.16 15.67 -1.87
N VAL A 8 -7.15 16.19 -1.15
CA VAL A 8 -7.09 17.55 -0.57
C VAL A 8 -5.99 17.67 0.48
N CYS A 9 -5.90 16.70 1.41
CA CYS A 9 -4.87 16.69 2.45
C CYS A 9 -3.46 16.61 1.86
N GLU A 10 -3.25 15.72 0.88
CA GLU A 10 -1.96 15.52 0.23
C GLU A 10 -1.56 16.73 -0.62
N SER A 11 -2.51 17.36 -1.32
CA SER A 11 -2.26 18.62 -2.04
C SER A 11 -1.84 19.74 -1.09
N TRP A 12 -2.49 19.86 0.07
CA TRP A 12 -2.09 20.85 1.08
C TRP A 12 -0.70 20.57 1.66
N LEU A 13 -0.39 19.30 1.94
CA LEU A 13 0.93 18.90 2.39
C LEU A 13 1.99 19.23 1.35
N ASN A 14 1.71 18.99 0.07
CA ASN A 14 2.61 19.33 -1.02
C ASN A 14 2.85 20.84 -1.13
N ASP A 15 1.79 21.66 -1.12
CA ASP A 15 1.88 23.12 -1.21
C ASP A 15 2.68 23.75 -0.06
N LYS A 16 2.66 23.14 1.14
CA LYS A 16 3.35 23.63 2.33
C LYS A 16 4.72 23.01 2.54
N SER A 17 5.07 22.00 1.76
CA SER A 17 6.37 21.32 1.85
C SER A 17 7.42 22.02 1.00
N THR A 18 8.62 22.18 1.54
CA THR A 18 9.82 22.51 0.77
C THR A 18 10.55 21.22 0.39
N ASN A 19 11.46 21.28 -0.59
CA ASN A 19 12.26 20.10 -0.97
C ASN A 19 13.00 19.47 0.21
N GLU A 20 13.37 20.27 1.21
CA GLU A 20 14.06 19.82 2.43
C GLU A 20 13.11 19.12 3.42
N THR A 21 11.83 19.50 3.44
CA THR A 21 10.85 19.01 4.42
C THR A 21 9.94 17.92 3.90
N ARG A 22 9.88 17.67 2.57
CA ARG A 22 8.99 16.69 1.94
C ARG A 22 9.10 15.29 2.54
N GLY A 23 10.32 14.79 2.72
CA GLY A 23 10.55 13.46 3.30
C GLY A 23 10.05 13.35 4.76
N GLN A 24 10.22 14.41 5.56
CA GLN A 24 9.71 14.46 6.94
C GLN A 24 8.18 14.51 6.96
N MET A 25 7.57 15.30 6.10
CA MET A 25 6.10 15.40 5.97
C MET A 25 5.49 14.06 5.54
N LEU A 26 6.10 13.38 4.56
CA LEU A 26 5.64 12.06 4.11
C LEU A 26 5.77 11.01 5.22
N SER A 27 6.87 11.02 5.98
CA SER A 27 7.07 10.12 7.12
C SER A 27 6.03 10.36 8.22
N LEU A 28 5.75 11.62 8.56
CA LEU A 28 4.73 11.98 9.54
C LEU A 28 3.33 11.58 9.04
N TYR A 29 3.03 11.84 7.78
CA TYR A 29 1.78 11.45 7.14
C TYR A 29 1.58 9.91 7.19
N MET A 30 2.64 9.13 6.92
CA MET A 30 2.63 7.68 7.00
C MET A 30 2.33 7.20 8.43
N ILE A 31 2.99 7.76 9.44
CA ILE A 31 2.78 7.39 10.86
C ILE A 31 1.34 7.70 11.28
N ILE A 32 0.83 8.88 10.93
CA ILE A 32 -0.53 9.29 11.28
C ILE A 32 -1.55 8.39 10.57
N SER A 33 -1.37 8.09 9.28
CA SER A 33 -2.28 7.27 8.50
C SER A 33 -2.33 5.83 9.01
N MET A 34 -1.18 5.20 9.23
CA MET A 34 -1.09 3.83 9.75
C MET A 34 -1.53 3.75 11.21
N GLY A 35 -1.12 4.74 12.03
CA GLY A 35 -1.56 4.83 13.44
C GLY A 35 -3.07 5.00 13.55
N GLY A 36 -3.66 5.87 12.74
CA GLY A 36 -5.10 6.08 12.68
C GLY A 36 -5.86 4.81 12.24
N LEU A 37 -5.33 4.10 11.23
CA LEU A 37 -5.88 2.82 10.80
C LEU A 37 -5.84 1.78 11.94
N GLY A 38 -4.69 1.66 12.63
CA GLY A 38 -4.53 0.73 13.76
C GLY A 38 -5.46 1.04 14.92
N ILE A 39 -5.57 2.33 15.31
CA ILE A 39 -6.49 2.77 16.36
C ILE A 39 -7.94 2.47 15.95
N GLY A 40 -8.31 2.76 14.68
CA GLY A 40 -9.63 2.47 14.15
C GLY A 40 -9.99 0.98 14.24
N GLN A 41 -9.07 0.09 13.91
CA GLN A 41 -9.27 -1.36 14.07
C GLN A 41 -9.41 -1.76 15.55
N MET A 42 -8.59 -1.20 16.45
CA MET A 42 -8.72 -1.45 17.89
C MET A 42 -10.07 -0.98 18.47
N MET A 43 -10.65 0.07 17.94
CA MET A 43 -11.97 0.56 18.40
C MET A 43 -13.07 -0.46 18.17
N ILE A 44 -12.94 -1.36 17.19
CA ILE A 44 -13.88 -2.48 16.98
C ILE A 44 -13.92 -3.38 18.22
N SER A 45 -12.76 -3.61 18.88
CA SER A 45 -12.68 -4.46 20.08
C SER A 45 -13.39 -3.87 21.31
N THR A 46 -13.63 -2.54 21.33
CA THR A 46 -14.32 -1.87 22.45
C THR A 46 -15.82 -1.78 22.27
N GLY A 47 -16.34 -2.18 21.09
CA GLY A 47 -17.76 -2.10 20.74
C GLY A 47 -18.58 -3.16 21.47
N ALA A 48 -19.51 -2.72 22.34
CA ALA A 48 -20.55 -3.58 22.86
C ALA A 48 -21.43 -4.12 21.71
N GLU A 49 -22.02 -5.28 21.90
CA GLU A 49 -22.81 -6.07 20.94
C GLU A 49 -23.98 -5.34 20.23
N ASN A 50 -24.24 -4.06 20.58
CA ASN A 50 -25.29 -3.19 19.97
C ASN A 50 -24.75 -1.83 19.56
N SER A 51 -23.79 -1.77 18.68
CA SER A 51 -22.90 -0.62 18.51
C SER A 51 -23.33 0.45 17.52
N MET A 52 -24.48 1.08 17.69
CA MET A 52 -24.71 2.46 17.22
C MET A 52 -23.59 3.41 17.72
N ALA A 53 -23.04 3.14 18.89
CA ALA A 53 -21.99 3.95 19.52
C ALA A 53 -20.74 4.13 18.63
N LEU A 54 -20.26 3.08 17.95
CA LEU A 54 -19.10 3.19 17.05
C LEU A 54 -19.39 4.04 15.81
N PHE A 55 -20.59 3.94 15.24
CA PHE A 55 -20.99 4.81 14.11
C PHE A 55 -21.13 6.27 14.54
N ILE A 56 -21.71 6.53 15.72
CA ILE A 56 -21.80 7.88 16.29
C ILE A 56 -20.41 8.43 16.54
N LEU A 57 -19.51 7.63 17.15
CA LEU A 57 -18.15 8.03 17.43
C LEU A 57 -17.38 8.34 16.14
N ALA A 58 -17.50 7.52 15.10
CA ALA A 58 -16.89 7.78 13.79
C ALA A 58 -17.41 9.11 13.20
N SER A 59 -18.71 9.37 13.25
CA SER A 59 -19.31 10.64 12.80
C SER A 59 -18.77 11.84 13.58
N VAL A 60 -18.67 11.71 14.90
CA VAL A 60 -18.14 12.77 15.78
C VAL A 60 -16.66 13.04 15.46
N LEU A 61 -15.83 12.00 15.31
CA LEU A 61 -14.42 12.14 14.99
C LEU A 61 -14.21 12.82 13.63
N VAL A 62 -14.98 12.43 12.60
CA VAL A 62 -14.94 13.08 11.29
C VAL A 62 -15.34 14.55 11.40
N SER A 63 -16.40 14.85 12.16
CA SER A 63 -16.87 16.23 12.36
C SER A 63 -15.83 17.09 13.09
N ILE A 64 -15.19 16.55 14.13
CA ILE A 64 -14.12 17.24 14.86
C ILE A 64 -12.89 17.44 13.96
N ALA A 65 -12.53 16.48 13.14
CA ALA A 65 -11.38 16.58 12.24
C ALA A 65 -11.51 17.70 11.20
N VAL A 66 -12.74 18.05 10.81
CA VAL A 66 -12.99 19.16 9.87
C VAL A 66 -12.80 20.55 10.54
N VAL A 67 -12.99 20.66 11.85
CA VAL A 67 -12.93 21.96 12.56
C VAL A 67 -11.60 22.69 12.37
N PRO A 68 -10.41 22.10 12.63
CA PRO A 68 -9.14 22.80 12.44
C PRO A 68 -8.91 23.19 10.96
N VAL A 69 -9.41 22.42 10.02
CA VAL A 69 -9.32 22.74 8.58
C VAL A 69 -10.15 23.98 8.26
N LEU A 70 -11.37 24.07 8.77
CA LEU A 70 -12.27 25.23 8.56
C LEU A 70 -11.75 26.48 9.28
N LEU A 71 -11.06 26.34 10.40
CA LEU A 71 -10.47 27.45 11.15
C LEU A 71 -9.13 27.90 10.58
N SER A 72 -8.50 27.11 9.69
CA SER A 72 -7.25 27.51 9.06
C SER A 72 -7.53 28.63 8.05
N ALA A 73 -6.76 29.72 8.16
CA ALA A 73 -6.82 30.84 7.22
C ALA A 73 -6.06 30.60 5.90
N THR A 74 -5.69 29.35 5.63
CA THR A 74 -4.95 28.99 4.42
C THR A 74 -5.92 28.84 3.23
N GLY A 75 -5.56 29.43 2.09
CA GLY A 75 -6.31 29.27 0.84
C GLY A 75 -6.45 27.81 0.43
N ALA A 76 -7.38 27.53 -0.47
CA ALA A 76 -7.50 26.21 -1.09
C ALA A 76 -6.18 25.84 -1.82
N PRO A 77 -5.77 24.57 -1.78
CA PRO A 77 -4.59 24.13 -2.53
C PRO A 77 -4.82 24.31 -4.03
N ASN A 78 -3.78 24.61 -4.77
CA ASN A 78 -3.84 24.62 -6.22
C ASN A 78 -3.97 23.16 -6.70
N PHE A 79 -5.06 22.85 -7.39
CA PHE A 79 -5.25 21.55 -8.01
C PHE A 79 -4.74 21.64 -9.46
N GLU A 80 -3.53 21.16 -9.66
CA GLU A 80 -3.02 20.90 -10.99
C GLU A 80 -3.16 19.40 -11.27
N GLU A 81 -3.72 19.04 -12.42
CA GLU A 81 -3.81 17.64 -12.81
C GLU A 81 -2.42 17.16 -13.22
N PRO A 82 -1.85 16.14 -12.55
CA PRO A 82 -0.58 15.57 -13.00
C PRO A 82 -0.77 14.89 -14.35
N GLU A 83 0.26 14.92 -15.18
CA GLU A 83 0.30 14.11 -16.39
C GLU A 83 0.04 12.64 -16.04
N ARG A 84 -0.66 11.92 -16.93
CA ARG A 84 -1.03 10.52 -16.69
C ARG A 84 -0.22 9.59 -17.56
N MET A 85 0.53 8.70 -16.94
CA MET A 85 1.17 7.62 -17.66
C MET A 85 0.20 6.44 -17.82
N SER A 86 0.05 5.92 -19.05
CA SER A 86 -0.85 4.79 -19.30
C SER A 86 -0.33 3.50 -18.64
N VAL A 87 -1.25 2.65 -18.14
CA VAL A 87 -0.90 1.35 -17.55
C VAL A 87 -0.13 0.46 -18.54
N ARG A 88 -0.42 0.57 -19.85
CA ARG A 88 0.31 -0.17 -20.89
C ARG A 88 1.78 0.24 -20.92
N ARG A 89 2.08 1.53 -20.77
CA ARG A 89 3.46 2.04 -20.73
C ARG A 89 4.15 1.59 -19.44
N LEU A 90 3.46 1.64 -18.30
CA LEU A 90 3.97 1.14 -17.02
C LEU A 90 4.30 -0.35 -17.08
N LEU A 91 3.48 -1.17 -17.76
CA LEU A 91 3.77 -2.59 -17.98
C LEU A 91 5.02 -2.82 -18.82
N GLN A 92 5.37 -1.91 -19.73
CA GLN A 92 6.60 -1.99 -20.52
C GLN A 92 7.82 -1.60 -19.67
N VAL A 93 7.68 -0.56 -18.83
CA VAL A 93 8.77 -0.05 -17.97
C VAL A 93 9.06 -1.02 -16.81
N SER A 94 8.05 -1.32 -16.02
CA SER A 94 8.18 -2.14 -14.80
C SER A 94 7.02 -3.13 -14.64
N PRO A 95 7.03 -4.26 -15.38
CA PRO A 95 5.99 -5.28 -15.27
C PRO A 95 5.84 -5.81 -13.85
N LEU A 96 6.96 -5.95 -13.11
CA LEU A 96 6.93 -6.45 -11.74
C LEU A 96 6.17 -5.51 -10.80
N ALA A 97 6.38 -4.20 -10.92
CA ALA A 97 5.65 -3.23 -10.10
C ALA A 97 4.15 -3.27 -10.40
N VAL A 98 3.76 -3.28 -11.66
CA VAL A 98 2.34 -3.26 -12.06
C VAL A 98 1.62 -4.54 -11.60
N ILE A 99 2.19 -5.71 -11.87
CA ILE A 99 1.57 -6.99 -11.47
C ILE A 99 1.62 -7.15 -9.95
N GLY A 100 2.74 -6.78 -9.32
CA GLY A 100 2.89 -6.80 -7.86
C GLY A 100 1.85 -5.95 -7.17
N LEU A 101 1.64 -4.68 -7.61
CA LEU A 101 0.62 -3.79 -7.06
C LEU A 101 -0.81 -4.30 -7.29
N GLY A 102 -1.11 -4.82 -8.49
CA GLY A 102 -2.43 -5.38 -8.75
C GLY A 102 -2.76 -6.56 -7.82
N LEU A 103 -1.84 -7.50 -7.66
CA LEU A 103 -2.01 -8.64 -6.75
C LEU A 103 -2.00 -8.22 -5.28
N ASN A 104 -1.18 -7.20 -4.91
CA ASN A 104 -1.18 -6.64 -3.57
C ASN A 104 -2.53 -6.00 -3.23
N GLY A 105 -3.11 -5.21 -4.14
CA GLY A 105 -4.43 -4.62 -3.97
C GLY A 105 -5.52 -5.68 -3.76
N VAL A 106 -5.47 -6.81 -4.52
CA VAL A 106 -6.35 -7.96 -4.26
C VAL A 106 -6.18 -8.46 -2.83
N ALA A 107 -4.94 -8.71 -2.39
CA ALA A 107 -4.64 -9.28 -1.08
C ALA A 107 -5.07 -8.37 0.07
N VAL A 108 -4.83 -7.06 -0.04
CA VAL A 108 -5.25 -6.06 0.96
C VAL A 108 -6.77 -5.97 1.06
N SER A 109 -7.45 -5.93 -0.09
CA SER A 109 -8.92 -5.91 -0.12
C SER A 109 -9.54 -7.20 0.42
N MET A 110 -8.92 -8.35 0.17
CA MET A 110 -9.35 -9.62 0.80
C MET A 110 -9.28 -9.49 2.33
N LEU A 111 -8.13 -9.03 2.85
CA LEU A 111 -7.91 -8.90 4.29
C LEU A 111 -8.92 -7.94 4.93
N PHE A 112 -9.01 -6.70 4.44
CA PHE A 112 -9.86 -5.68 5.08
C PHE A 112 -11.35 -5.85 4.76
N GLY A 113 -11.71 -6.42 3.61
CA GLY A 113 -13.10 -6.63 3.25
C GLY A 113 -13.73 -7.88 3.85
N MET A 114 -12.95 -8.95 4.02
CA MET A 114 -13.48 -10.24 4.47
C MET A 114 -12.78 -10.80 5.72
N GLY A 115 -11.69 -10.18 6.20
CA GLY A 115 -10.94 -10.67 7.35
C GLY A 115 -11.75 -10.71 8.63
N ALA A 116 -12.59 -9.71 8.91
CA ALA A 116 -13.48 -9.71 10.06
C ALA A 116 -14.52 -10.84 9.97
N VAL A 117 -15.10 -11.07 8.79
CA VAL A 117 -16.04 -12.16 8.52
C VAL A 117 -15.35 -13.52 8.74
N TYR A 118 -14.11 -13.66 8.24
CA TYR A 118 -13.28 -14.84 8.49
C TYR A 118 -13.09 -15.06 9.99
N GLY A 119 -12.66 -14.03 10.75
CA GLY A 119 -12.43 -14.12 12.18
C GLY A 119 -13.66 -14.59 12.95
N LEU A 120 -14.84 -14.00 12.68
CA LEU A 120 -16.10 -14.43 13.26
C LEU A 120 -16.44 -15.87 12.90
N SER A 121 -16.20 -16.28 11.65
CA SER A 121 -16.52 -17.62 11.16
C SER A 121 -15.65 -18.73 11.78
N ILE A 122 -14.43 -18.43 12.23
CA ILE A 122 -13.59 -19.36 13.00
C ILE A 122 -13.86 -19.31 14.51
N GLY A 123 -14.85 -18.52 14.94
CA GLY A 123 -15.33 -18.44 16.32
C GLY A 123 -14.62 -17.42 17.20
N LEU A 124 -13.90 -16.45 16.61
CA LEU A 124 -13.37 -15.30 17.36
C LEU A 124 -14.53 -14.41 17.82
N ASP A 125 -14.42 -13.86 19.02
CA ASP A 125 -15.33 -12.83 19.50
C ASP A 125 -14.98 -11.44 18.92
N SER A 126 -15.83 -10.44 19.16
CA SER A 126 -15.65 -9.09 18.60
C SER A 126 -14.32 -8.45 19.04
N SER A 127 -13.86 -8.71 20.26
CA SER A 127 -12.58 -8.23 20.78
C SER A 127 -11.40 -8.91 20.06
N GLU A 128 -11.46 -10.22 19.92
CA GLU A 128 -10.46 -11.03 19.23
C GLU A 128 -10.37 -10.64 17.74
N VAL A 129 -11.51 -10.37 17.09
CA VAL A 129 -11.53 -9.82 15.71
C VAL A 129 -10.84 -8.46 15.63
N GLY A 130 -11.06 -7.58 16.60
CA GLY A 130 -10.37 -6.30 16.68
C GLY A 130 -8.84 -6.47 16.74
N TYR A 131 -8.33 -7.36 17.59
CA TYR A 131 -6.89 -7.67 17.66
C TYR A 131 -6.40 -8.34 16.38
N PHE A 132 -7.15 -9.26 15.82
CA PHE A 132 -6.83 -9.94 14.56
C PHE A 132 -6.68 -8.96 13.40
N MET A 133 -7.57 -7.98 13.27
CA MET A 133 -7.52 -6.95 12.23
C MET A 133 -6.45 -5.87 12.50
N THR A 134 -6.08 -5.66 13.76
CA THR A 134 -5.06 -4.68 14.15
C THR A 134 -3.64 -5.23 14.00
N ALA A 135 -3.42 -6.51 14.22
CA ALA A 135 -2.10 -7.15 14.16
C ALA A 135 -1.35 -6.90 12.83
N PRO A 136 -1.97 -6.98 11.64
CA PRO A 136 -1.31 -6.65 10.36
C PRO A 136 -0.82 -5.21 10.29
N VAL A 137 -1.57 -4.26 10.84
CA VAL A 137 -1.21 -2.83 10.83
C VAL A 137 0.01 -2.58 11.71
N PHE A 138 0.06 -3.20 12.90
CA PHE A 138 1.26 -3.13 13.75
C PHE A 138 2.46 -3.83 13.10
N GLY A 139 2.23 -4.94 12.42
CA GLY A 139 3.27 -5.61 11.62
C GLY A 139 3.87 -4.68 10.56
N ALA A 140 3.02 -3.93 9.87
CA ALA A 140 3.46 -2.91 8.91
C ALA A 140 4.34 -1.84 9.58
N LEU A 141 3.87 -1.25 10.68
CA LEU A 141 4.62 -0.22 11.41
C LEU A 141 6.01 -0.70 11.85
N ILE A 142 6.12 -1.94 12.31
CA ILE A 142 7.37 -2.53 12.80
C ILE A 142 8.31 -2.89 11.64
N LEU A 143 7.79 -3.53 10.59
CA LEU A 143 8.61 -4.12 9.53
C LEU A 143 8.86 -3.18 8.34
N GLN A 144 8.11 -2.09 8.20
CA GLN A 144 8.28 -1.11 7.12
C GLN A 144 9.72 -0.58 7.04
N TYR A 145 10.29 -0.18 8.18
CA TYR A 145 11.64 0.35 8.24
C TYR A 145 12.73 -0.70 7.96
N PRO A 146 12.74 -1.90 8.59
CA PRO A 146 13.69 -2.95 8.24
C PRO A 146 13.62 -3.37 6.77
N VAL A 147 12.41 -3.52 6.23
CA VAL A 147 12.20 -3.90 4.82
C VAL A 147 12.71 -2.79 3.89
N GLY A 148 12.46 -1.53 4.20
CA GLY A 148 12.98 -0.39 3.44
C GLY A 148 14.51 -0.40 3.40
N ARG A 149 15.17 -0.55 4.56
CA ARG A 149 16.64 -0.65 4.63
C ARG A 149 17.21 -1.84 3.85
N LEU A 150 16.47 -2.94 3.83
CA LEU A 150 16.89 -4.11 3.06
C LEU A 150 16.80 -3.81 1.56
N SER A 151 15.74 -3.12 1.14
CA SER A 151 15.52 -2.67 -0.24
C SER A 151 16.62 -1.71 -0.74
N ASP A 152 17.14 -0.84 0.14
CA ASP A 152 18.22 0.10 -0.23
C ASP A 152 19.60 -0.54 -0.33
N ARG A 153 19.76 -1.80 0.15
CA ARG A 153 21.04 -2.51 0.19
C ARG A 153 21.15 -3.64 -0.80
N PHE A 154 20.04 -4.20 -1.22
CA PHE A 154 19.99 -5.39 -2.08
C PHE A 154 19.16 -5.10 -3.33
N ASP A 155 19.28 -5.98 -4.33
CA ASP A 155 18.39 -5.95 -5.49
C ASP A 155 16.93 -5.95 -5.02
N ARG A 156 16.22 -4.88 -5.34
CA ARG A 156 14.85 -4.64 -4.90
C ARG A 156 13.89 -5.78 -5.28
N ARG A 157 14.15 -6.47 -6.40
CA ARG A 157 13.37 -7.63 -6.84
C ARG A 157 13.55 -8.82 -5.90
N MET A 158 14.78 -9.03 -5.37
CA MET A 158 15.02 -10.06 -4.35
C MET A 158 14.27 -9.74 -3.05
N VAL A 159 14.22 -8.47 -2.68
CA VAL A 159 13.50 -8.03 -1.47
C VAL A 159 11.98 -8.20 -1.67
N ILE A 160 11.43 -7.81 -2.82
CA ILE A 160 10.01 -8.05 -3.18
C ILE A 160 9.70 -9.55 -3.09
N MET A 161 10.53 -10.40 -3.70
CA MET A 161 10.37 -11.86 -3.65
C MET A 161 10.41 -12.38 -2.20
N GLY A 162 11.44 -11.96 -1.43
CA GLY A 162 11.62 -12.41 -0.05
C GLY A 162 10.46 -12.01 0.85
N VAL A 163 10.01 -10.77 0.75
CA VAL A 163 8.85 -10.25 1.50
C VAL A 163 7.58 -11.00 1.12
N ALA A 164 7.34 -11.24 -0.17
CA ALA A 164 6.20 -12.03 -0.64
C ALA A 164 6.25 -13.48 -0.13
N VAL A 165 7.43 -14.12 -0.12
CA VAL A 165 7.60 -15.48 0.44
C VAL A 165 7.30 -15.49 1.94
N VAL A 166 7.83 -14.55 2.70
CA VAL A 166 7.59 -14.46 4.16
C VAL A 166 6.10 -14.23 4.44
N GLY A 167 5.46 -13.30 3.71
CA GLY A 167 4.03 -13.06 3.81
C GLY A 167 3.18 -14.28 3.44
N GLY A 168 3.56 -14.99 2.38
CA GLY A 168 2.90 -16.22 1.95
C GLY A 168 3.02 -17.34 2.98
N ILE A 169 4.20 -17.53 3.56
CA ILE A 169 4.41 -18.52 4.64
C ILE A 169 3.56 -18.15 5.87
N ALA A 170 3.56 -16.89 6.28
CA ALA A 170 2.77 -16.44 7.44
C ALA A 170 1.27 -16.66 7.20
N ALA A 171 0.74 -16.30 6.03
CA ALA A 171 -0.64 -16.55 5.64
C ALA A 171 -0.97 -18.06 5.57
N GLY A 172 -0.06 -18.86 5.01
CA GLY A 172 -0.20 -20.31 4.97
C GLY A 172 -0.25 -20.94 6.37
N LEU A 173 0.63 -20.52 7.27
CA LEU A 173 0.61 -20.97 8.66
C LEU A 173 -0.65 -20.53 9.41
N ALA A 174 -1.20 -19.35 9.11
CA ALA A 174 -2.45 -18.88 9.70
C ALA A 174 -3.63 -19.81 9.43
N THR A 175 -3.60 -20.63 8.36
CA THR A 175 -4.63 -21.65 8.10
C THR A 175 -4.67 -22.75 9.16
N LEU A 176 -3.53 -22.97 9.87
CA LEU A 176 -3.38 -24.03 10.85
C LEU A 176 -3.85 -23.60 12.24
N PHE A 177 -3.96 -22.29 12.47
CA PHE A 177 -4.31 -21.72 13.77
C PHE A 177 -5.72 -21.16 13.76
N GLY A 178 -6.45 -21.41 14.84
CA GLY A 178 -7.79 -20.89 15.06
C GLY A 178 -7.90 -20.23 16.44
N LYS A 179 -9.12 -20.24 16.98
CA LYS A 179 -9.39 -19.65 18.29
C LYS A 179 -8.53 -20.29 19.41
N GLY A 180 -8.24 -21.60 19.33
CA GLY A 180 -7.44 -22.32 20.33
C GLY A 180 -5.98 -21.86 20.42
N GLU A 181 -5.39 -21.42 19.32
CA GLU A 181 -4.03 -20.90 19.22
C GLU A 181 -4.01 -19.42 18.79
N PHE A 182 -4.89 -18.61 19.36
CA PHE A 182 -5.10 -17.22 18.98
C PHE A 182 -3.82 -16.38 18.99
N ALA A 183 -2.93 -16.58 19.96
CA ALA A 183 -1.65 -15.87 20.01
C ALA A 183 -0.77 -16.18 18.80
N LEU A 184 -0.73 -17.42 18.33
CA LEU A 184 0.04 -17.80 17.13
C LEU A 184 -0.60 -17.23 15.86
N LEU A 185 -1.94 -17.21 15.80
CA LEU A 185 -2.67 -16.56 14.73
C LEU A 185 -2.31 -15.05 14.64
N LEU A 186 -2.26 -14.34 15.78
CA LEU A 186 -1.86 -12.93 15.83
C LEU A 186 -0.41 -12.71 15.36
N VAL A 187 0.51 -13.59 15.73
CA VAL A 187 1.90 -13.54 15.25
C VAL A 187 1.95 -13.71 13.73
N CYS A 188 1.21 -14.68 13.19
CA CYS A 188 1.10 -14.86 11.73
C CYS A 188 0.55 -13.61 11.05
N MET A 189 -0.49 -13.01 11.62
CA MET A 189 -1.10 -11.79 11.08
C MET A 189 -0.17 -10.58 11.14
N LEU A 190 0.63 -10.45 12.21
CA LEU A 190 1.64 -9.42 12.34
C LEU A 190 2.72 -9.55 11.27
N ILE A 191 3.26 -10.76 11.07
CA ILE A 191 4.27 -11.03 10.04
C ILE A 191 3.67 -10.82 8.63
N TYR A 192 2.45 -11.30 8.39
CA TYR A 192 1.77 -11.12 7.12
C TYR A 192 1.56 -9.63 6.80
N GLY A 193 1.04 -8.83 7.73
CA GLY A 193 0.85 -7.40 7.54
C GLY A 193 2.17 -6.65 7.35
N GLY A 194 3.21 -7.04 8.10
CA GLY A 194 4.56 -6.52 7.93
C GLY A 194 5.23 -6.90 6.61
N SER A 195 4.62 -7.83 5.85
CA SER A 195 5.00 -8.15 4.48
C SER A 195 4.12 -7.44 3.46
N LEU A 196 2.81 -7.44 3.70
CA LEU A 196 1.79 -6.95 2.77
C LEU A 196 1.91 -5.44 2.47
N PHE A 197 2.01 -4.61 3.52
CA PHE A 197 2.05 -3.15 3.35
C PHE A 197 3.38 -2.64 2.78
N PRO A 198 4.56 -3.11 3.24
CA PRO A 198 5.81 -2.72 2.60
C PRO A 198 5.92 -3.12 1.13
N LEU A 199 5.24 -4.21 0.72
CA LEU A 199 5.24 -4.67 -0.65
C LEU A 199 4.67 -3.62 -1.62
N TYR A 200 3.66 -2.85 -1.20
CA TYR A 200 3.14 -1.71 -1.95
C TYR A 200 4.21 -0.68 -2.23
N SER A 201 4.89 -0.20 -1.19
CA SER A 201 5.96 0.79 -1.31
C SER A 201 7.16 0.25 -2.10
N LEU A 202 7.51 -1.04 -1.93
CA LEU A 202 8.57 -1.70 -2.70
C LEU A 202 8.28 -1.74 -4.19
N CYS A 203 7.04 -2.03 -4.58
CA CYS A 203 6.64 -2.05 -5.98
C CYS A 203 6.69 -0.65 -6.60
N ILE A 204 6.26 0.39 -5.87
CA ILE A 204 6.36 1.78 -6.33
C ILE A 204 7.83 2.17 -6.48
N ALA A 205 8.66 1.91 -5.46
CA ALA A 205 10.07 2.21 -5.50
C ALA A 205 10.78 1.46 -6.66
N HIS A 206 10.39 0.20 -6.92
CA HIS A 206 10.91 -0.55 -8.08
C HIS A 206 10.46 0.05 -9.43
N ALA A 207 9.27 0.64 -9.53
CA ALA A 207 8.89 1.37 -10.74
C ALA A 207 9.72 2.64 -10.91
N ASN A 208 9.93 3.37 -9.81
CA ASN A 208 10.68 4.62 -9.80
C ASN A 208 12.16 4.45 -10.21
N ASP A 209 12.78 3.29 -9.96
CA ASP A 209 14.14 3.00 -10.42
C ASP A 209 14.30 3.06 -11.96
N PHE A 210 13.21 3.03 -12.70
CA PHE A 210 13.18 3.09 -14.17
C PHE A 210 12.57 4.39 -14.70
N LEU A 211 12.22 5.33 -13.84
CA LEU A 211 11.53 6.57 -14.19
C LEU A 211 12.40 7.78 -13.86
N THR A 212 12.28 8.82 -14.67
CA THR A 212 12.86 10.12 -14.34
C THR A 212 12.04 10.79 -13.22
N PRO A 213 12.62 11.72 -12.43
CA PRO A 213 11.91 12.46 -11.40
C PRO A 213 10.56 13.06 -11.85
N ARG A 214 10.51 13.56 -13.08
CA ARG A 214 9.30 14.13 -13.71
C ARG A 214 8.22 13.08 -13.98
N GLN A 215 8.64 11.86 -14.32
CA GLN A 215 7.72 10.77 -14.65
C GLN A 215 7.16 10.04 -13.44
N MET A 216 7.81 10.16 -12.27
CA MET A 216 7.37 9.48 -11.05
C MET A 216 5.94 9.89 -10.64
N VAL A 217 5.62 11.18 -10.76
CA VAL A 217 4.27 11.70 -10.45
C VAL A 217 3.24 11.20 -11.47
N ALA A 218 3.58 11.24 -12.78
CA ALA A 218 2.71 10.75 -13.84
C ALA A 218 2.45 9.24 -13.73
N ALA A 219 3.47 8.46 -13.35
CA ALA A 219 3.38 7.03 -13.14
C ALA A 219 2.54 6.66 -11.91
N ALA A 220 2.61 7.46 -10.84
CA ALA A 220 1.90 7.20 -9.60
C ALA A 220 0.39 7.05 -9.81
N SER A 221 -0.23 7.87 -10.66
CA SER A 221 -1.66 7.76 -10.98
C SER A 221 -2.01 6.40 -11.59
N GLY A 222 -1.19 5.89 -12.50
CA GLY A 222 -1.37 4.58 -13.11
C GLY A 222 -1.16 3.43 -12.11
N LEU A 223 -0.14 3.54 -11.25
CA LEU A 223 0.16 2.53 -10.22
C LEU A 223 -0.94 2.44 -9.15
N VAL A 224 -1.43 3.58 -8.67
CA VAL A 224 -2.58 3.65 -7.74
C VAL A 224 -3.84 3.07 -8.39
N MET A 225 -4.09 3.36 -9.68
CA MET A 225 -5.23 2.81 -10.41
C MET A 225 -5.15 1.27 -10.53
N VAL A 226 -3.97 0.72 -10.77
CA VAL A 226 -3.76 -0.74 -10.82
C VAL A 226 -4.01 -1.39 -9.47
N ASN A 227 -3.46 -0.80 -8.39
CA ASN A 227 -3.71 -1.29 -7.03
C ASN A 227 -5.21 -1.23 -6.67
N GLY A 228 -5.87 -0.11 -6.96
CA GLY A 228 -7.31 0.06 -6.76
C GLY A 228 -8.14 -0.92 -7.58
N GLY A 229 -7.73 -1.20 -8.84
CA GLY A 229 -8.35 -2.23 -9.68
C GLY A 229 -8.26 -3.62 -9.06
N GLY A 230 -7.10 -3.96 -8.50
CA GLY A 230 -6.92 -5.18 -7.70
C GLY A 230 -7.83 -5.20 -6.47
N ALA A 231 -7.91 -4.08 -5.74
CA ALA A 231 -8.74 -3.96 -4.55
C ALA A 231 -10.23 -4.16 -4.83
N VAL A 232 -10.74 -3.72 -5.97
CA VAL A 232 -12.14 -3.98 -6.38
C VAL A 232 -12.43 -5.48 -6.48
N LEU A 233 -11.46 -6.28 -6.89
CA LEU A 233 -11.63 -7.73 -7.09
C LEU A 233 -11.43 -8.54 -5.80
N GLY A 234 -10.63 -8.04 -4.84
CA GLY A 234 -10.19 -8.84 -3.70
C GLY A 234 -11.33 -9.34 -2.80
N SER A 235 -12.17 -8.45 -2.31
CA SER A 235 -13.29 -8.83 -1.42
C SER A 235 -14.30 -9.76 -2.09
N PRO A 236 -14.75 -9.55 -3.35
CA PRO A 236 -15.59 -10.50 -4.05
C PRO A 236 -14.94 -11.88 -4.23
N LEU A 237 -13.65 -11.93 -4.60
CA LEU A 237 -12.93 -13.19 -4.74
C LEU A 237 -12.83 -13.94 -3.41
N ALA A 238 -12.57 -13.23 -2.29
CA ALA A 238 -12.56 -13.82 -0.97
C ALA A 238 -13.93 -14.39 -0.59
N ALA A 239 -15.00 -13.62 -0.81
CA ALA A 239 -16.37 -14.06 -0.52
C ALA A 239 -16.74 -15.33 -1.32
N LEU A 240 -16.50 -15.32 -2.63
CA LEU A 240 -16.74 -16.48 -3.49
C LEU A 240 -15.89 -17.68 -3.07
N SER A 241 -14.63 -17.49 -2.72
CA SER A 241 -13.78 -18.59 -2.27
C SER A 241 -14.30 -19.24 -1.00
N ILE A 242 -14.73 -18.43 -0.04
CA ILE A 242 -15.32 -18.92 1.22
C ILE A 242 -16.62 -19.66 0.96
N GLU A 243 -17.47 -19.14 0.07
CA GLU A 243 -18.76 -19.74 -0.27
C GLU A 243 -18.59 -21.13 -0.94
N PHE A 244 -17.71 -21.24 -1.94
CA PHE A 244 -17.57 -22.46 -2.75
C PHE A 244 -16.55 -23.47 -2.21
N LEU A 245 -15.49 -23.00 -1.53
CA LEU A 245 -14.37 -23.83 -1.07
C LEU A 245 -14.29 -23.94 0.45
N GLY A 246 -15.15 -23.19 1.16
CA GLY A 246 -15.16 -23.15 2.60
C GLY A 246 -14.19 -22.13 3.20
N ILE A 247 -14.33 -21.92 4.53
CA ILE A 247 -13.64 -20.85 5.25
C ILE A 247 -12.10 -20.94 5.18
N GLY A 248 -11.54 -22.14 5.12
CA GLY A 248 -10.10 -22.37 5.01
C GLY A 248 -9.48 -21.80 3.73
N SER A 249 -10.29 -21.58 2.67
CA SER A 249 -9.81 -21.04 1.40
C SER A 249 -9.31 -19.59 1.50
N PHE A 250 -9.73 -18.84 2.51
CA PHE A 250 -9.37 -17.44 2.70
C PHE A 250 -7.85 -17.23 2.73
N PHE A 251 -7.15 -17.85 3.63
CA PHE A 251 -5.70 -17.73 3.70
C PHE A 251 -4.97 -18.52 2.61
N VAL A 252 -5.56 -19.61 2.10
CA VAL A 252 -5.00 -20.33 0.95
C VAL A 252 -4.93 -19.44 -0.28
N MET A 253 -5.96 -18.64 -0.55
CA MET A 253 -5.93 -17.67 -1.66
C MET A 253 -4.91 -16.58 -1.44
N ILE A 254 -4.84 -16.01 -0.23
CA ILE A 254 -3.82 -15.01 0.12
C ILE A 254 -2.42 -15.58 -0.07
N THR A 255 -2.16 -16.80 0.38
CA THR A 255 -0.89 -17.52 0.15
C THR A 255 -0.60 -17.67 -1.33
N GLY A 256 -1.61 -18.03 -2.12
CA GLY A 256 -1.49 -18.15 -3.57
C GLY A 256 -1.12 -16.83 -4.26
N LEU A 257 -1.73 -15.71 -3.85
CA LEU A 257 -1.39 -14.38 -4.34
C LEU A 257 0.06 -14.01 -4.04
N GLN A 258 0.51 -14.24 -2.81
CA GLN A 258 1.90 -13.99 -2.41
C GLN A 258 2.89 -14.88 -3.17
N ALA A 259 2.54 -16.15 -3.38
CA ALA A 259 3.34 -17.08 -4.18
C ALA A 259 3.43 -16.63 -5.64
N LEU A 260 2.35 -16.09 -6.21
CA LEU A 260 2.35 -15.55 -7.58
C LEU A 260 3.27 -14.31 -7.68
N ILE A 261 3.24 -13.41 -6.70
CA ILE A 261 4.15 -12.25 -6.66
C ILE A 261 5.61 -12.74 -6.60
N ALA A 262 5.91 -13.68 -5.69
CA ALA A 262 7.26 -14.22 -5.53
C ALA A 262 7.74 -14.93 -6.80
N ALA A 263 6.92 -15.77 -7.40
CA ALA A 263 7.22 -16.48 -8.64
C ALA A 263 7.44 -15.51 -9.81
N PHE A 264 6.60 -14.47 -9.90
CA PHE A 264 6.76 -13.46 -10.94
C PHE A 264 8.02 -12.62 -10.73
N ALA A 265 8.37 -12.27 -9.50
CA ALA A 265 9.62 -11.58 -9.18
C ALA A 265 10.83 -12.44 -9.61
N LEU A 266 10.83 -13.74 -9.26
CA LEU A 266 11.87 -14.70 -9.67
C LEU A 266 11.98 -14.80 -11.20
N TYR A 267 10.85 -14.89 -11.89
CA TYR A 267 10.82 -14.89 -13.36
C TYR A 267 11.44 -13.61 -13.93
N ARG A 268 11.08 -12.44 -13.39
CA ARG A 268 11.64 -11.16 -13.86
C ARG A 268 13.13 -11.02 -13.59
N MET A 269 13.65 -11.61 -12.52
CA MET A 269 15.09 -11.65 -12.25
C MET A 269 15.84 -12.46 -13.33
N SER A 270 15.23 -13.49 -13.90
CA SER A 270 15.85 -14.29 -14.97
C SER A 270 15.83 -13.60 -16.35
N GLN A 271 14.94 -12.60 -16.55
CA GLN A 271 14.73 -11.94 -17.85
C GLN A 271 15.56 -10.67 -18.03
N ARG A 272 15.98 -10.02 -16.95
CA ARG A 272 16.62 -8.71 -17.01
C ARG A 272 17.68 -8.59 -15.93
N ALA A 273 18.78 -7.88 -16.22
CA ALA A 273 19.78 -7.56 -15.21
C ALA A 273 19.22 -6.67 -14.09
N ALA A 274 19.83 -6.73 -12.91
CA ALA A 274 19.48 -5.85 -11.80
C ALA A 274 19.88 -4.41 -12.13
N VAL A 275 19.09 -3.44 -11.66
CA VAL A 275 19.56 -2.05 -11.57
C VAL A 275 20.68 -2.03 -10.51
N PRO A 276 21.85 -1.48 -10.81
CA PRO A 276 22.93 -1.37 -9.82
C PRO A 276 22.43 -0.62 -8.56
N ASN A 277 22.84 -1.06 -7.38
CA ASN A 277 22.40 -0.44 -6.12
C ASN A 277 22.70 1.06 -6.04
N GLU A 278 23.76 1.52 -6.71
CA GLU A 278 24.15 2.92 -6.78
C GLU A 278 23.19 3.77 -7.66
N ALA A 279 22.44 3.12 -8.54
CA ALA A 279 21.45 3.75 -9.43
C ALA A 279 20.01 3.54 -8.95
N GLN A 280 19.80 2.84 -7.82
CA GLN A 280 18.49 2.71 -7.21
C GLN A 280 18.19 3.94 -6.36
N GLY A 281 16.97 4.48 -6.48
CA GLY A 281 16.49 5.53 -5.59
C GLY A 281 16.26 5.03 -4.16
N PRO A 282 16.22 5.90 -3.13
CA PRO A 282 15.93 5.51 -1.77
C PRO A 282 14.51 4.95 -1.63
N PHE A 283 14.34 4.00 -0.71
CA PHE A 283 13.01 3.51 -0.37
C PHE A 283 12.21 4.59 0.36
N VAL A 284 11.05 4.92 -0.18
CA VAL A 284 10.10 5.85 0.42
C VAL A 284 8.84 5.09 0.80
N ALA A 285 8.49 5.11 2.09
CA ALA A 285 7.27 4.50 2.58
C ALA A 285 6.06 5.35 2.20
N ILE A 286 5.14 4.79 1.43
CA ILE A 286 3.91 5.44 0.98
C ILE A 286 2.72 4.65 1.51
N PRO A 287 1.73 5.28 2.19
CA PRO A 287 0.53 4.59 2.61
C PRO A 287 -0.26 4.09 1.40
N GLU A 288 -0.79 2.88 1.49
CA GLU A 288 -1.59 2.31 0.39
C GLU A 288 -2.89 3.08 0.13
N SER A 289 -3.41 3.76 1.16
CA SER A 289 -4.60 4.62 1.07
C SER A 289 -4.34 5.96 0.40
N SER A 290 -3.07 6.31 0.12
CA SER A 290 -2.69 7.59 -0.47
C SER A 290 -3.15 7.72 -1.92
N SER A 291 -3.38 8.95 -2.35
CA SER A 291 -3.63 9.27 -3.75
C SER A 291 -2.32 9.38 -4.56
N ALA A 292 -2.44 9.54 -5.86
CA ALA A 292 -1.29 9.78 -6.73
C ALA A 292 -0.51 11.06 -6.36
N ILE A 293 -1.15 12.02 -5.71
CA ILE A 293 -0.53 13.27 -5.27
C ILE A 293 0.52 13.03 -4.18
N ALA A 294 0.37 11.98 -3.35
CA ALA A 294 1.40 11.65 -2.36
C ALA A 294 2.78 11.37 -3.00
N ALA A 295 2.82 10.99 -4.27
CA ALA A 295 4.08 10.82 -4.99
C ALA A 295 4.85 12.14 -5.16
N THR A 296 4.18 13.29 -5.14
CA THR A 296 4.83 14.61 -5.19
C THR A 296 5.60 14.93 -3.89
N LEU A 297 5.25 14.24 -2.79
CA LEU A 297 5.97 14.33 -1.52
C LEU A 297 7.23 13.46 -1.49
N ASN A 298 7.45 12.63 -2.52
CA ASN A 298 8.71 11.90 -2.66
C ASN A 298 9.85 12.92 -2.90
N PRO A 299 10.92 12.90 -2.08
CA PRO A 299 12.04 13.84 -2.22
C PRO A 299 12.74 13.79 -3.59
N GLU A 300 12.62 12.68 -4.33
CA GLU A 300 13.22 12.50 -5.65
C GLU A 300 12.30 12.92 -6.80
N ALA A 301 11.00 13.11 -6.53
CA ALA A 301 10.05 13.53 -7.55
C ALA A 301 10.20 15.03 -7.84
N GLU A 302 10.31 15.39 -9.11
CA GLU A 302 10.27 16.76 -9.55
C GLU A 302 8.83 17.09 -9.98
N TRP A 303 8.25 18.09 -9.30
CA TRP A 303 6.96 18.63 -9.67
C TRP A 303 7.10 19.65 -10.79
N ILE A 304 6.35 19.48 -11.88
CA ILE A 304 6.27 20.44 -12.96
C ILE A 304 4.86 21.03 -12.99
N PRO A 305 4.71 22.37 -12.97
CA PRO A 305 3.43 23.02 -13.17
C PRO A 305 2.81 22.63 -14.53
N SER A 306 1.48 22.42 -14.53
CA SER A 306 0.74 22.17 -15.77
C SER A 306 0.88 23.38 -16.72
N GLY A 307 1.50 23.18 -17.86
CA GLY A 307 1.75 24.21 -18.86
C GLY A 307 3.17 24.24 -19.41
N GLU A 308 4.14 23.60 -18.76
CA GLU A 308 5.43 23.31 -19.36
C GLU A 308 5.33 21.96 -20.10
N GLU A 309 5.38 21.99 -21.44
CA GLU A 309 5.48 20.76 -22.22
C GLU A 309 6.78 20.03 -21.86
N ILE A 310 6.65 18.77 -21.45
CA ILE A 310 7.81 17.87 -21.36
C ILE A 310 8.35 17.73 -22.76
N ALA A 311 9.55 18.26 -23.01
CA ALA A 311 10.18 18.20 -24.30
C ALA A 311 10.31 16.74 -24.77
N ALA A 312 10.15 16.48 -26.07
CA ALA A 312 10.26 15.13 -26.64
C ALA A 312 11.63 14.46 -26.37
N GLU A 313 12.65 15.24 -26.00
CA GLU A 313 13.96 14.78 -25.55
C GLU A 313 13.93 14.03 -24.21
N ASP A 314 12.86 14.19 -23.40
CA ASP A 314 12.68 13.51 -22.12
C ASP A 314 11.96 12.14 -22.27
N ASP A 315 11.91 11.53 -23.45
CA ASP A 315 11.40 10.17 -23.62
C ASP A 315 12.35 9.16 -22.92
N PRO A 316 11.94 8.57 -21.79
CA PRO A 316 12.81 7.69 -20.99
C PRO A 316 13.24 6.43 -21.72
N PHE A 317 12.58 6.14 -22.86
CA PHE A 317 12.88 4.97 -23.67
C PHE A 317 14.00 5.21 -24.67
N HIS A 318 14.34 6.48 -24.95
CA HIS A 318 15.38 6.77 -25.94
C HIS A 318 16.80 6.56 -25.39
N ASP A 319 17.03 6.81 -24.10
CA ASP A 319 18.38 6.77 -23.51
C ASP A 319 18.50 5.94 -22.23
N ASN A 320 17.47 5.23 -21.78
CA ASN A 320 17.57 4.41 -20.58
C ASN A 320 18.11 3.00 -20.95
N PRO A 321 19.39 2.68 -20.64
CA PRO A 321 19.99 1.38 -20.97
C PRO A 321 19.33 0.20 -20.28
N TYR A 322 18.42 0.46 -19.32
CA TYR A 322 17.72 -0.57 -18.54
C TYR A 322 16.30 -0.85 -19.07
N VAL A 323 15.84 -0.16 -20.15
CA VAL A 323 14.47 -0.33 -20.69
C VAL A 323 14.43 -1.19 -21.97
N ASN A 324 15.54 -1.50 -22.61
CA ASN A 324 15.65 -2.36 -23.79
C ASN A 324 16.00 -3.81 -23.45
#